data_ad73353ecef52258a638e0349512e970
#
_entry.id   ad73353ecef52258a638e0349512e970
#
_cell.length_a   1.000
_cell.length_b   1.000
_cell.length_c   1.000
_cell.angle_alpha   90.00
_cell.angle_beta   90.00
_cell.angle_gamma   90.00
#
_symmetry.space_group_name_H-M   'P 1'
#
loop_
_entity.id
_entity.type
_entity.pdbx_description
1 polymer ?
#
loop_
_entity_poly.entity_id
_entity_poly.type
_entity_poly.pdbx_seq_one_letter_code
_entity_poly.pdbx_strand_id
1 'polypeptide(L)'
;MQASLNGKLEKLMERFEEVSGLLSDPDIIADQKQFRSLSKEYAELEAVVKAYRAYRASEQELESARALLDDGDPEMREMGAEEARHAQQRIDELDEELQRLMLPRDPRDGADVYLEIRAGTGGDEAALFAGDLFKMYSRYADQRGWKVEIVSASEGEHGGYKEVIAQVSGDDVYSRLKFESGAHRVQRVPATESQGRIHTSACTVAVLAAAEDAGDIEIRNEDLRIDTYRSSGAGGQHVNTTDSA
;
A
#
# COMPACT_ATOMS: atom_id res chain seq x y z
N MET A 1 10.41 5.26 -26.91
CA MET A 1 10.26 4.07 -26.02
C MET A 1 11.27 2.97 -26.36
N GLN A 2 11.80 2.21 -25.36
CA GLN A 2 12.71 1.08 -25.62
C GLN A 2 11.95 -0.13 -26.17
N ALA A 3 12.52 -0.86 -27.13
CA ALA A 3 11.87 -2.02 -27.78
C ALA A 3 11.44 -3.11 -26.79
N SER A 4 12.20 -3.31 -25.70
CA SER A 4 11.85 -4.28 -24.64
C SER A 4 10.63 -3.86 -23.82
N LEU A 5 10.40 -2.57 -23.66
CA LEU A 5 9.22 -2.05 -22.96
C LEU A 5 7.97 -2.19 -23.81
N ASN A 6 8.08 -1.88 -25.10
CA ASN A 6 6.97 -2.02 -26.05
C ASN A 6 6.43 -3.46 -26.08
N GLY A 7 7.31 -4.46 -26.18
CA GLY A 7 6.87 -5.87 -26.17
C GLY A 7 6.24 -6.33 -24.84
N LYS A 8 6.56 -5.68 -23.72
CA LYS A 8 5.86 -5.92 -22.45
C LYS A 8 4.47 -5.28 -22.45
N LEU A 9 4.36 -4.06 -22.95
CA LEU A 9 3.09 -3.33 -23.03
C LEU A 9 2.08 -4.01 -23.96
N GLU A 10 2.55 -4.57 -25.09
CA GLU A 10 1.72 -5.37 -25.98
C GLU A 10 1.13 -6.59 -25.26
N LYS A 11 1.94 -7.34 -24.52
CA LYS A 11 1.47 -8.48 -23.73
C LYS A 11 0.47 -8.08 -22.65
N LEU A 12 0.65 -6.92 -21.99
CA LEU A 12 -0.30 -6.41 -21.01
C LEU A 12 -1.63 -6.02 -21.67
N MET A 13 -1.59 -5.49 -22.89
CA MET A 13 -2.79 -5.18 -23.67
C MET A 13 -3.55 -6.46 -24.05
N GLU A 14 -2.85 -7.50 -24.53
CA GLU A 14 -3.44 -8.81 -24.81
C GLU A 14 -4.07 -9.42 -23.55
N ARG A 15 -3.37 -9.34 -22.42
CA ARG A 15 -3.89 -9.83 -21.14
C ARG A 15 -5.12 -9.06 -20.66
N PHE A 16 -5.14 -7.74 -20.84
CA PHE A 16 -6.31 -6.92 -20.51
C PHE A 16 -7.54 -7.33 -21.33
N GLU A 17 -7.39 -7.61 -22.62
CA GLU A 17 -8.48 -8.06 -23.48
C GLU A 17 -8.97 -9.45 -23.06
N GLU A 18 -8.06 -10.37 -22.71
CA GLU A 18 -8.39 -11.69 -22.18
C GLU A 18 -9.20 -11.58 -20.88
N VAL A 19 -8.70 -10.81 -19.90
CA VAL A 19 -9.37 -10.59 -18.60
C VAL A 19 -10.74 -9.94 -18.80
N SER A 20 -10.84 -8.97 -19.71
CA SER A 20 -12.11 -8.32 -20.06
C SER A 20 -13.12 -9.34 -20.61
N GLY A 21 -12.67 -10.28 -21.45
CA GLY A 21 -13.49 -11.38 -21.97
C GLY A 21 -13.93 -12.32 -20.85
N LEU A 22 -13.01 -12.74 -19.98
CA LEU A 22 -13.30 -13.64 -18.85
C LEU A 22 -14.30 -13.04 -17.86
N LEU A 23 -14.22 -11.74 -17.58
CA LEU A 23 -15.19 -11.05 -16.70
C LEU A 23 -16.62 -11.04 -17.24
N SER A 24 -16.80 -11.32 -18.53
CA SER A 24 -18.10 -11.42 -19.18
C SER A 24 -18.63 -12.88 -19.20
N ASP A 25 -17.83 -13.86 -18.74
CA ASP A 25 -18.20 -15.26 -18.73
C ASP A 25 -19.13 -15.57 -17.55
N PRO A 26 -20.33 -16.18 -17.78
CA PRO A 26 -21.26 -16.54 -16.72
C PRO A 26 -20.66 -17.46 -15.64
N ASP A 27 -19.77 -18.37 -16.01
CA ASP A 27 -19.13 -19.30 -15.07
C ASP A 27 -18.18 -18.56 -14.12
N ILE A 28 -17.45 -17.56 -14.62
CA ILE A 28 -16.59 -16.69 -13.81
C ILE A 28 -17.42 -15.78 -12.89
N ILE A 29 -18.54 -15.23 -13.40
CA ILE A 29 -19.45 -14.40 -12.61
C ILE A 29 -20.05 -15.18 -11.44
N ALA A 30 -20.30 -16.47 -11.62
CA ALA A 30 -20.80 -17.35 -10.57
C ALA A 30 -19.75 -17.68 -9.49
N ASP A 31 -18.45 -17.67 -9.83
CA ASP A 31 -17.35 -17.84 -8.88
C ASP A 31 -16.88 -16.47 -8.34
N GLN A 32 -17.43 -16.10 -7.20
CA GLN A 32 -17.15 -14.81 -6.57
C GLN A 32 -15.65 -14.57 -6.26
N LYS A 33 -14.88 -15.63 -6.00
CA LYS A 33 -13.46 -15.53 -5.70
C LYS A 33 -12.65 -15.23 -6.98
N GLN A 34 -12.93 -15.95 -8.05
CA GLN A 34 -12.29 -15.71 -9.35
C GLN A 34 -12.69 -14.35 -9.92
N PHE A 35 -13.97 -14.00 -9.86
CA PHE A 35 -14.46 -12.72 -10.32
C PHE A 35 -13.76 -11.53 -9.63
N ARG A 36 -13.61 -11.60 -8.29
CA ARG A 36 -12.90 -10.54 -7.52
C ARG A 36 -11.43 -10.45 -7.93
N SER A 37 -10.75 -11.59 -8.10
CA SER A 37 -9.34 -11.62 -8.51
C SER A 37 -9.14 -11.01 -9.89
N LEU A 38 -9.97 -11.39 -10.87
CA LEU A 38 -9.91 -10.85 -12.23
C LEU A 38 -10.31 -9.37 -12.29
N SER A 39 -11.28 -8.94 -11.49
CA SER A 39 -11.67 -7.53 -11.40
C SER A 39 -10.53 -6.66 -10.87
N LYS A 40 -9.77 -7.16 -9.89
CA LYS A 40 -8.57 -6.47 -9.39
C LYS A 40 -7.49 -6.38 -10.47
N GLU A 41 -7.20 -7.50 -11.16
CA GLU A 41 -6.25 -7.55 -12.26
C GLU A 41 -6.66 -6.59 -13.40
N TYR A 42 -7.96 -6.55 -13.75
CA TYR A 42 -8.50 -5.63 -14.75
C TYR A 42 -8.23 -4.18 -14.39
N ALA A 43 -8.53 -3.78 -13.15
CA ALA A 43 -8.30 -2.41 -12.68
C ALA A 43 -6.80 -2.03 -12.67
N GLU A 44 -5.92 -2.97 -12.34
CA GLU A 44 -4.47 -2.76 -12.38
C GLU A 44 -3.94 -2.55 -13.81
N LEU A 45 -4.48 -3.31 -14.77
CA LEU A 45 -4.09 -3.23 -16.18
C LEU A 45 -4.68 -2.02 -16.90
N GLU A 46 -5.89 -1.58 -16.51
CA GLU A 46 -6.64 -0.53 -17.21
C GLU A 46 -5.85 0.77 -17.36
N ALA A 47 -5.18 1.23 -16.29
CA ALA A 47 -4.41 2.46 -16.33
C ALA A 47 -3.25 2.38 -17.33
N VAL A 48 -2.52 1.25 -17.34
CA VAL A 48 -1.39 1.01 -18.25
C VAL A 48 -1.87 0.93 -19.71
N VAL A 49 -2.93 0.18 -19.96
CA VAL A 49 -3.48 -0.01 -21.32
C VAL A 49 -4.04 1.29 -21.88
N LYS A 50 -4.71 2.09 -21.04
CA LYS A 50 -5.22 3.41 -21.43
C LYS A 50 -4.08 4.35 -21.86
N ALA A 51 -3.03 4.43 -21.05
CA ALA A 51 -1.86 5.24 -21.37
C ALA A 51 -1.13 4.74 -22.63
N TYR A 52 -1.01 3.42 -22.80
CA TYR A 52 -0.38 2.84 -23.98
C TYR A 52 -1.19 3.06 -25.25
N ARG A 53 -2.52 2.92 -25.19
CA ARG A 53 -3.39 3.24 -26.34
C ARG A 53 -3.28 4.72 -26.75
N ALA A 54 -3.24 5.63 -25.77
CA ALA A 54 -3.02 7.05 -26.04
C ALA A 54 -1.63 7.30 -26.67
N TYR A 55 -0.60 6.64 -26.16
CA TYR A 55 0.75 6.72 -26.72
C TYR A 55 0.77 6.28 -28.21
N ARG A 56 0.15 5.15 -28.53
CA ARG A 56 0.07 4.64 -29.91
C ARG A 56 -0.73 5.57 -30.83
N ALA A 57 -1.80 6.18 -30.33
CA ALA A 57 -2.56 7.18 -31.09
C ALA A 57 -1.71 8.42 -31.38
N SER A 58 -0.95 8.92 -30.41
CA SER A 58 -0.06 10.06 -30.60
C SER A 58 1.10 9.75 -31.54
N GLU A 59 1.61 8.50 -31.60
CA GLU A 59 2.59 8.08 -32.61
C GLU A 59 1.99 8.16 -34.04
N GLN A 60 0.74 7.73 -34.22
CA GLN A 60 0.05 7.82 -35.51
C GLN A 60 -0.25 9.28 -35.90
N GLU A 61 -0.64 10.11 -34.94
CA GLU A 61 -0.83 11.56 -35.17
C GLU A 61 0.48 12.21 -35.62
N LEU A 62 1.60 11.87 -34.96
CA LEU A 62 2.92 12.38 -35.35
C LEU A 62 3.33 11.95 -36.77
N GLU A 63 3.06 10.71 -37.15
CA GLU A 63 3.34 10.20 -38.51
C GLU A 63 2.50 10.94 -39.54
N SER A 64 1.20 11.14 -39.25
CA SER A 64 0.29 11.90 -40.11
C SER A 64 0.72 13.37 -40.24
N ALA A 65 1.08 14.02 -39.15
CA ALA A 65 1.55 15.40 -39.16
C ALA A 65 2.87 15.56 -39.93
N ARG A 66 3.77 14.58 -39.84
CA ARG A 66 5.02 14.56 -40.64
C ARG A 66 4.77 14.47 -42.15
N ALA A 67 3.74 13.72 -42.56
CA ALA A 67 3.37 13.65 -43.98
C ALA A 67 2.91 15.02 -44.51
N LEU A 68 2.27 15.86 -43.68
CA LEU A 68 1.86 17.22 -44.05
C LEU A 68 3.04 18.17 -44.22
N LEU A 69 4.19 17.92 -43.62
CA LEU A 69 5.38 18.76 -43.77
C LEU A 69 5.92 18.77 -45.22
N ASP A 70 5.66 17.71 -45.98
CA ASP A 70 6.08 17.57 -47.39
C ASP A 70 5.00 18.07 -48.37
N ASP A 71 3.89 18.66 -47.88
CA ASP A 71 2.82 19.18 -48.72
C ASP A 71 3.27 20.41 -49.51
N GLY A 72 2.70 20.58 -50.70
CA GLY A 72 2.97 21.73 -51.57
C GLY A 72 2.42 23.06 -51.02
N ASP A 73 1.39 23.02 -50.17
CA ASP A 73 0.75 24.18 -49.57
C ASP A 73 1.50 24.65 -48.31
N PRO A 74 1.91 25.93 -48.22
CA PRO A 74 2.55 26.48 -47.04
C PRO A 74 1.70 26.40 -45.75
N GLU A 75 0.37 26.58 -45.87
CA GLU A 75 -0.55 26.52 -44.72
C GLU A 75 -0.61 25.08 -44.15
N MET A 76 -0.64 24.09 -45.02
CA MET A 76 -0.62 22.68 -44.64
C MET A 76 0.68 22.30 -43.94
N ARG A 77 1.83 22.82 -44.42
CA ARG A 77 3.13 22.61 -43.74
C ARG A 77 3.21 23.26 -42.38
N GLU A 78 2.66 24.46 -42.24
CA GLU A 78 2.62 25.14 -40.91
C GLU A 78 1.75 24.37 -39.90
N MET A 79 0.56 23.96 -40.32
CA MET A 79 -0.34 23.11 -39.53
C MET A 79 0.35 21.78 -39.17
N GLY A 80 0.97 21.07 -40.12
CA GLY A 80 1.71 19.84 -39.85
C GLY A 80 2.87 20.05 -38.85
N ALA A 81 3.56 21.19 -38.91
CA ALA A 81 4.63 21.49 -37.96
C ALA A 81 4.09 21.75 -36.53
N GLU A 82 2.91 22.35 -36.40
CA GLU A 82 2.27 22.56 -35.10
C GLU A 82 1.74 21.24 -34.51
N GLU A 83 1.03 20.47 -35.32
CA GLU A 83 0.52 19.15 -34.92
C GLU A 83 1.66 18.19 -34.52
N ALA A 84 2.76 18.16 -35.30
CA ALA A 84 3.92 17.33 -34.99
C ALA A 84 4.56 17.70 -33.64
N ARG A 85 4.60 19.01 -33.30
CA ARG A 85 5.10 19.45 -31.99
C ARG A 85 4.19 18.99 -30.84
N HIS A 86 2.87 19.15 -30.99
CA HIS A 86 1.90 18.71 -29.99
C HIS A 86 1.93 17.19 -29.80
N ALA A 87 1.95 16.43 -30.90
CA ALA A 87 2.03 14.98 -30.84
C ALA A 87 3.34 14.50 -30.17
N GLN A 88 4.47 15.12 -30.49
CA GLN A 88 5.76 14.78 -29.88
C GLN A 88 5.75 15.07 -28.35
N GLN A 89 5.26 16.23 -27.93
CA GLN A 89 5.13 16.56 -26.51
C GLN A 89 4.25 15.53 -25.80
N ARG A 90 3.13 15.14 -26.41
CA ARG A 90 2.22 14.15 -25.83
C ARG A 90 2.86 12.78 -25.70
N ILE A 91 3.66 12.37 -26.69
CA ILE A 91 4.45 11.13 -26.65
C ILE A 91 5.44 11.15 -25.49
N ASP A 92 6.16 12.26 -25.29
CA ASP A 92 7.14 12.37 -24.22
C ASP A 92 6.47 12.30 -22.82
N GLU A 93 5.34 12.98 -22.62
CA GLU A 93 4.55 12.91 -21.40
C GLU A 93 4.03 11.49 -21.10
N LEU A 94 3.53 10.80 -22.15
CA LEU A 94 3.02 9.43 -22.03
C LEU A 94 4.13 8.41 -21.82
N ASP A 95 5.32 8.62 -22.38
CA ASP A 95 6.48 7.74 -22.14
C ASP A 95 6.89 7.80 -20.65
N GLU A 96 6.93 8.99 -20.04
CA GLU A 96 7.20 9.15 -18.60
C GLU A 96 6.09 8.54 -17.75
N GLU A 97 4.83 8.68 -18.13
CA GLU A 97 3.69 8.08 -17.43
C GLU A 97 3.76 6.56 -17.47
N LEU A 98 4.00 5.98 -18.64
CA LEU A 98 4.14 4.53 -18.83
C LEU A 98 5.32 3.97 -18.03
N GLN A 99 6.47 4.66 -18.00
CA GLN A 99 7.60 4.24 -17.17
C GLN A 99 7.21 4.19 -15.68
N ARG A 100 6.44 5.16 -15.19
CA ARG A 100 5.94 5.15 -13.79
C ARG A 100 4.94 4.03 -13.54
N LEU A 101 4.00 3.81 -14.46
CA LEU A 101 3.00 2.75 -14.34
C LEU A 101 3.59 1.34 -14.39
N MET A 102 4.74 1.19 -15.07
CA MET A 102 5.46 -0.09 -15.19
C MET A 102 6.41 -0.38 -14.02
N LEU A 103 6.55 0.51 -13.04
CA LEU A 103 7.31 0.22 -11.83
C LEU A 103 6.65 -0.92 -11.06
N PRO A 104 7.44 -1.88 -10.53
CA PRO A 104 6.90 -2.95 -9.70
C PRO A 104 6.15 -2.37 -8.49
N ARG A 105 4.90 -2.75 -8.34
CA ARG A 105 4.10 -2.41 -7.15
C ARG A 105 4.25 -3.51 -6.11
N ASP A 106 4.30 -3.13 -4.84
CA ASP A 106 4.19 -4.11 -3.74
C ASP A 106 2.74 -4.66 -3.75
N PRO A 107 2.55 -6.00 -3.79
CA PRO A 107 1.20 -6.58 -3.75
C PRO A 107 0.37 -6.13 -2.55
N ARG A 108 1.03 -5.68 -1.48
CA ARG A 108 0.40 -5.20 -0.25
C ARG A 108 0.00 -3.72 -0.30
N ASP A 109 0.36 -2.98 -1.37
CA ASP A 109 0.11 -1.53 -1.44
C ASP A 109 -1.35 -1.14 -1.22
N GLY A 110 -2.30 -1.97 -1.67
CA GLY A 110 -3.73 -1.78 -1.46
C GLY A 110 -4.27 -2.34 -0.13
N ALA A 111 -3.41 -2.86 0.76
CA ALA A 111 -3.87 -3.43 2.02
C ALA A 111 -4.16 -2.34 3.07
N ASP A 112 -5.11 -2.65 3.95
CA ASP A 112 -5.26 -1.97 5.23
C ASP A 112 -4.01 -2.16 6.08
N VAL A 113 -3.81 -1.33 7.11
CA VAL A 113 -2.65 -1.44 7.99
C VAL A 113 -3.02 -1.49 9.46
N TYR A 114 -2.17 -2.19 10.22
CA TYR A 114 -2.06 -1.98 11.65
C TYR A 114 -0.91 -1.00 11.90
N LEU A 115 -1.26 0.17 12.45
CA LEU A 115 -0.34 1.21 12.88
C LEU A 115 -0.09 1.06 14.37
N GLU A 116 1.13 0.70 14.75
CA GLU A 116 1.56 0.59 16.13
C GLU A 116 2.54 1.71 16.45
N ILE A 117 2.30 2.42 17.54
CA ILE A 117 3.17 3.49 18.04
C ILE A 117 3.51 3.18 19.49
N ARG A 118 4.79 3.04 19.79
CA ARG A 118 5.32 2.79 21.14
C ARG A 118 6.25 3.90 21.60
N ALA A 119 6.10 4.32 22.85
CA ALA A 119 7.06 5.17 23.52
C ALA A 119 8.42 4.44 23.66
N GLY A 120 9.45 4.93 22.98
CA GLY A 120 10.72 4.21 22.84
C GLY A 120 11.70 4.43 23.99
N THR A 121 11.79 5.64 24.53
CA THR A 121 12.76 6.02 25.58
C THR A 121 12.21 5.86 27.00
N GLY A 122 10.92 5.52 27.14
CA GLY A 122 10.22 5.54 28.43
C GLY A 122 9.94 6.98 28.90
N GLY A 123 9.16 7.09 29.99
CA GLY A 123 8.78 8.37 30.59
C GLY A 123 7.63 9.09 29.88
N ASP A 124 7.15 10.15 30.54
CA ASP A 124 5.91 10.85 30.17
C ASP A 124 6.02 11.56 28.82
N GLU A 125 7.17 12.17 28.52
CA GLU A 125 7.35 12.90 27.26
C GLU A 125 7.31 11.98 26.05
N ALA A 126 7.86 10.77 26.15
CA ALA A 126 7.76 9.80 25.07
C ALA A 126 6.30 9.34 24.85
N ALA A 127 5.54 9.18 25.95
CA ALA A 127 4.12 8.85 25.86
C ALA A 127 3.30 9.99 25.24
N LEU A 128 3.58 11.24 25.62
CA LEU A 128 2.96 12.43 25.02
C LEU A 128 3.29 12.54 23.53
N PHE A 129 4.54 12.27 23.16
CA PHE A 129 4.96 12.29 21.76
C PHE A 129 4.30 11.18 20.94
N ALA A 130 4.11 9.98 21.50
CA ALA A 130 3.34 8.92 20.86
C ALA A 130 1.89 9.36 20.60
N GLY A 131 1.27 10.06 21.55
CA GLY A 131 -0.05 10.67 21.37
C GLY A 131 -0.09 11.73 20.27
N ASP A 132 0.94 12.57 20.16
CA ASP A 132 1.06 13.56 19.10
C ASP A 132 1.20 12.90 17.71
N LEU A 133 2.02 11.86 17.60
CA LEU A 133 2.16 11.08 16.37
C LEU A 133 0.84 10.42 15.98
N PHE A 134 0.15 9.77 16.91
CA PHE A 134 -1.14 9.16 16.64
C PHE A 134 -2.18 10.18 16.17
N LYS A 135 -2.23 11.35 16.80
CA LYS A 135 -3.09 12.46 16.37
C LYS A 135 -2.74 12.97 14.97
N MET A 136 -1.44 13.04 14.65
CA MET A 136 -0.96 13.43 13.31
C MET A 136 -1.45 12.43 12.26
N TYR A 137 -1.24 11.13 12.48
CA TYR A 137 -1.69 10.09 11.54
C TYR A 137 -3.21 10.02 11.42
N SER A 138 -3.95 10.18 12.51
CA SER A 138 -5.41 10.22 12.48
C SER A 138 -5.93 11.38 11.64
N ARG A 139 -5.34 12.59 11.77
CA ARG A 139 -5.71 13.74 10.94
C ARG A 139 -5.35 13.55 9.47
N TYR A 140 -4.21 12.91 9.19
CA TYR A 140 -3.85 12.57 7.83
C TYR A 140 -4.81 11.57 7.22
N ALA A 141 -5.21 10.54 7.99
CA ALA A 141 -6.23 9.58 7.59
C ALA A 141 -7.57 10.26 7.26
N ASP A 142 -8.04 11.18 8.12
CA ASP A 142 -9.26 11.95 7.89
C ASP A 142 -9.20 12.73 6.54
N GLN A 143 -8.06 13.38 6.25
CA GLN A 143 -7.87 14.11 4.99
C GLN A 143 -7.89 13.20 3.75
N ARG A 144 -7.53 11.93 3.93
CA ARG A 144 -7.55 10.92 2.87
C ARG A 144 -8.88 10.16 2.76
N GLY A 145 -9.81 10.40 3.68
CA GLY A 145 -11.06 9.63 3.77
C GLY A 145 -10.86 8.21 4.29
N TRP A 146 -9.75 7.95 5.00
CA TRP A 146 -9.48 6.67 5.63
C TRP A 146 -10.15 6.57 6.99
N LYS A 147 -10.52 5.36 7.38
CA LYS A 147 -11.09 5.04 8.69
C LYS A 147 -9.98 4.61 9.64
N VAL A 148 -10.00 5.13 10.88
CA VAL A 148 -9.06 4.76 11.95
C VAL A 148 -9.84 4.16 13.10
N GLU A 149 -9.50 2.95 13.51
CA GLU A 149 -10.09 2.25 14.64
C GLU A 149 -8.99 1.81 15.62
N ILE A 150 -9.09 2.23 16.88
CA ILE A 150 -8.14 1.80 17.92
C ILE A 150 -8.46 0.36 18.29
N VAL A 151 -7.47 -0.53 18.11
CA VAL A 151 -7.55 -1.95 18.45
C VAL A 151 -7.12 -2.16 19.90
N SER A 152 -6.05 -1.48 20.32
CA SER A 152 -5.52 -1.56 21.68
C SER A 152 -4.80 -0.26 22.02
N ALA A 153 -4.91 0.16 23.29
CA ALA A 153 -4.20 1.33 23.77
C ALA A 153 -3.79 1.15 25.23
N SER A 154 -2.56 1.56 25.55
CA SER A 154 -2.04 1.69 26.90
C SER A 154 -1.69 3.16 27.13
N GLU A 155 -2.47 3.82 27.98
CA GLU A 155 -2.33 5.26 28.23
C GLU A 155 -1.11 5.58 29.11
N GLY A 156 -0.53 6.76 28.90
CA GLY A 156 0.48 7.34 29.78
C GLY A 156 -0.13 7.99 31.02
N GLU A 157 0.63 8.08 32.11
CA GLU A 157 0.15 8.64 33.39
C GLU A 157 -0.19 10.14 33.29
N HIS A 158 0.51 10.86 32.42
CA HIS A 158 0.30 12.30 32.18
C HIS A 158 -0.34 12.58 30.81
N GLY A 159 -1.04 11.58 30.24
CA GLY A 159 -1.62 11.62 28.90
C GLY A 159 -0.72 11.00 27.83
N GLY A 160 -1.21 10.97 26.59
CA GLY A 160 -0.58 10.25 25.50
C GLY A 160 -0.67 8.74 25.65
N TYR A 161 0.20 8.00 24.96
CA TYR A 161 0.17 6.53 24.95
C TYR A 161 1.54 5.94 25.23
N LYS A 162 1.61 4.97 26.15
CA LYS A 162 2.78 4.06 26.25
C LYS A 162 2.84 3.19 25.00
N GLU A 163 1.67 2.78 24.51
CA GLU A 163 1.48 2.04 23.28
C GLU A 163 0.07 2.31 22.72
N VAL A 164 -0.06 2.47 21.44
CA VAL A 164 -1.34 2.48 20.74
C VAL A 164 -1.23 1.67 19.46
N ILE A 165 -2.20 0.79 19.23
CA ILE A 165 -2.36 0.00 18.02
C ILE A 165 -3.70 0.37 17.40
N ALA A 166 -3.67 0.83 16.17
CA ALA A 166 -4.88 1.20 15.43
C ALA A 166 -4.88 0.52 14.05
N GLN A 167 -6.05 0.10 13.63
CA GLN A 167 -6.29 -0.31 12.25
C GLN A 167 -6.64 0.94 11.44
N VAL A 168 -5.99 1.10 10.29
CA VAL A 168 -6.28 2.17 9.32
C VAL A 168 -6.72 1.50 8.02
N SER A 169 -7.95 1.78 7.59
CA SER A 169 -8.60 1.16 6.44
C SER A 169 -8.95 2.19 5.39
N GLY A 170 -8.72 1.86 4.12
CA GLY A 170 -9.03 2.70 2.97
C GLY A 170 -8.15 2.41 1.76
N ASP A 171 -8.29 3.23 0.72
CA ASP A 171 -7.53 3.05 -0.52
C ASP A 171 -6.06 3.41 -0.36
N ASP A 172 -5.17 2.49 -0.79
CA ASP A 172 -3.71 2.69 -0.84
C ASP A 172 -3.07 3.06 0.52
N VAL A 173 -3.63 2.59 1.64
CA VAL A 173 -3.13 2.95 2.98
C VAL A 173 -1.70 2.46 3.18
N TYR A 174 -1.43 1.17 2.92
CA TYR A 174 -0.09 0.62 3.10
C TYR A 174 0.93 1.27 2.17
N SER A 175 0.56 1.56 0.92
CA SER A 175 1.46 2.20 -0.05
C SER A 175 2.01 3.54 0.44
N ARG A 176 1.21 4.26 1.25
CA ARG A 176 1.57 5.57 1.81
C ARG A 176 2.30 5.46 3.15
N LEU A 177 1.80 4.61 4.04
CA LEU A 177 2.30 4.54 5.41
C LEU A 177 3.50 3.62 5.60
N LYS A 178 3.78 2.68 4.68
CA LYS A 178 4.89 1.71 4.80
C LYS A 178 6.26 2.35 5.06
N PHE A 179 6.47 3.59 4.62
CA PHE A 179 7.73 4.32 4.80
C PHE A 179 7.86 4.99 6.18
N GLU A 180 6.77 5.03 6.95
CA GLU A 180 6.75 5.61 8.29
C GLU A 180 7.30 4.67 9.36
N SER A 181 7.48 3.38 9.05
CA SER A 181 8.05 2.42 9.98
C SER A 181 9.47 2.81 10.38
N GLY A 182 9.72 2.92 11.68
CA GLY A 182 11.03 3.24 12.20
C GLY A 182 11.01 4.03 13.51
N ALA A 183 12.15 4.60 13.86
CA ALA A 183 12.33 5.44 15.04
C ALA A 183 12.02 6.90 14.70
N HIS A 184 11.07 7.47 15.40
CA HIS A 184 10.70 8.89 15.33
C HIS A 184 11.28 9.62 16.54
N ARG A 185 11.94 10.73 16.32
CA ARG A 185 12.61 11.51 17.35
C ARG A 185 12.06 12.92 17.41
N VAL A 186 11.85 13.42 18.62
CA VAL A 186 11.48 14.80 18.89
C VAL A 186 12.52 15.47 19.77
N GLN A 187 12.82 16.72 19.49
CA GLN A 187 13.63 17.62 20.31
C GLN A 187 12.78 18.86 20.60
N ARG A 188 12.30 18.97 21.82
CA ARG A 188 11.47 20.09 22.27
C ARG A 188 11.62 20.27 23.77
N VAL A 189 11.09 21.37 24.28
CA VAL A 189 10.85 21.52 25.73
C VAL A 189 9.59 20.68 26.04
N PRO A 190 9.70 19.62 26.85
CA PRO A 190 8.55 18.77 27.20
C PRO A 190 7.48 19.58 27.94
N ALA A 191 6.21 19.18 27.79
CA ALA A 191 5.12 19.75 28.57
C ALA A 191 5.28 19.52 30.09
N THR A 192 6.06 18.52 30.47
CA THR A 192 6.40 18.14 31.86
C THR A 192 7.64 18.88 32.39
N GLU A 193 8.34 19.69 31.57
CA GLU A 193 9.57 20.40 31.98
C GLU A 193 9.26 21.82 32.45
N SER A 194 9.57 22.11 33.70
CA SER A 194 9.32 23.42 34.32
C SER A 194 10.43 24.44 34.11
N GLN A 195 11.65 24.01 33.79
CA GLN A 195 12.84 24.88 33.65
C GLN A 195 13.17 25.28 32.22
N GLY A 196 12.31 24.91 31.24
CA GLY A 196 12.49 25.29 29.83
C GLY A 196 13.64 24.59 29.11
N ARG A 197 14.14 23.46 29.63
CA ARG A 197 15.23 22.70 29.02
C ARG A 197 14.72 21.84 27.85
N ILE A 198 15.46 21.81 26.76
CA ILE A 198 15.18 20.95 25.62
C ILE A 198 15.59 19.51 25.96
N HIS A 199 14.64 18.58 25.78
CA HIS A 199 14.86 17.16 25.90
C HIS A 199 14.70 16.46 24.55
N THR A 200 15.33 15.29 24.42
CA THR A 200 15.16 14.43 23.26
C THR A 200 14.38 13.20 23.68
N SER A 201 13.25 12.96 23.01
CA SER A 201 12.45 11.76 23.20
C SER A 201 12.28 11.03 21.86
N ALA A 202 11.96 9.74 21.92
CA ALA A 202 11.77 8.92 20.74
C ALA A 202 10.58 7.98 20.92
N CYS A 203 9.92 7.70 19.77
CA CYS A 203 8.90 6.69 19.63
C CYS A 203 9.27 5.72 18.50
N THR A 204 8.81 4.50 18.59
CA THR A 204 8.87 3.56 17.48
C THR A 204 7.50 3.49 16.81
N VAL A 205 7.49 3.59 15.49
CA VAL A 205 6.31 3.39 14.65
C VAL A 205 6.49 2.12 13.86
N ALA A 206 5.52 1.22 13.89
CA ALA A 206 5.47 0.04 13.03
C ALA A 206 4.19 0.09 12.20
N VAL A 207 4.35 -0.12 10.90
CA VAL A 207 3.25 -0.22 9.93
C VAL A 207 3.26 -1.62 9.34
N LEU A 208 2.24 -2.39 9.67
CA LEU A 208 2.08 -3.78 9.25
C LEU A 208 0.87 -3.87 8.32
N ALA A 209 1.07 -4.42 7.12
CA ALA A 209 -0.06 -4.70 6.24
C ALA A 209 -1.01 -5.69 6.93
N ALA A 210 -2.30 -5.40 6.93
CA ALA A 210 -3.29 -6.35 7.38
C ALA A 210 -3.23 -7.58 6.47
N ALA A 211 -3.07 -8.76 7.07
CA ALA A 211 -3.12 -10.00 6.31
C ALA A 211 -4.54 -10.19 5.78
N GLU A 212 -4.68 -10.56 4.51
CA GLU A 212 -5.93 -11.14 4.03
C GLU A 212 -6.22 -12.39 4.88
N ASP A 213 -7.49 -12.61 5.22
CA ASP A 213 -7.92 -13.80 6.01
C ASP A 213 -7.25 -15.05 5.44
N ALA A 214 -6.35 -15.62 6.23
CA ALA A 214 -5.63 -16.85 5.86
C ALA A 214 -6.56 -18.06 5.94
N GLY A 215 -7.79 -17.97 5.49
CA GLY A 215 -8.77 -19.06 5.48
C GLY A 215 -8.74 -19.93 6.76
N ASP A 216 -9.75 -20.70 7.00
CA ASP A 216 -9.77 -21.62 8.16
C ASP A 216 -8.57 -22.58 8.11
N ILE A 217 -7.64 -22.41 9.06
CA ILE A 217 -6.54 -23.37 9.22
C ILE A 217 -7.11 -24.61 9.89
N GLU A 218 -7.30 -25.67 9.13
CA GLU A 218 -7.72 -26.95 9.65
C GLU A 218 -6.51 -27.66 10.31
N ILE A 219 -6.50 -27.70 11.63
CA ILE A 219 -5.51 -28.46 12.40
C ILE A 219 -6.07 -29.89 12.57
N ARG A 220 -5.51 -30.86 11.89
CA ARG A 220 -5.91 -32.25 12.01
C ARG A 220 -5.30 -32.89 13.26
N ASN A 221 -6.01 -33.81 13.89
CA ASN A 221 -5.49 -34.54 15.06
C ASN A 221 -4.15 -35.27 14.77
N GLU A 222 -3.91 -35.67 13.51
CA GLU A 222 -2.68 -36.31 13.05
C GLU A 222 -1.47 -35.37 13.00
N ASP A 223 -1.74 -34.05 12.91
CA ASP A 223 -0.70 -33.00 12.90
C ASP A 223 -0.32 -32.57 14.33
N LEU A 224 -1.04 -33.08 15.34
CA LEU A 224 -0.83 -32.75 16.74
C LEU A 224 -0.02 -33.86 17.41
N ARG A 225 1.07 -33.49 18.04
CA ARG A 225 1.76 -34.32 19.00
C ARG A 225 1.41 -33.87 20.41
N ILE A 226 0.67 -34.71 21.13
CA ILE A 226 0.25 -34.40 22.50
C ILE A 226 1.14 -35.21 23.46
N ASP A 227 2.03 -34.58 24.16
CA ASP A 227 2.86 -35.19 25.18
C ASP A 227 2.30 -34.76 26.56
N THR A 228 1.95 -35.72 27.38
CA THR A 228 1.54 -35.48 28.78
C THR A 228 2.70 -35.81 29.70
N TYR A 229 2.90 -35.00 30.74
CA TYR A 229 3.96 -35.20 31.71
C TYR A 229 3.49 -34.84 33.14
N ARG A 230 4.28 -35.28 34.13
CA ARG A 230 4.04 -34.94 35.52
C ARG A 230 4.61 -33.58 35.82
N SER A 231 3.82 -32.70 36.39
CA SER A 231 4.37 -31.40 36.80
C SER A 231 5.40 -31.57 37.92
N SER A 232 6.48 -30.81 37.81
CA SER A 232 7.55 -30.79 38.83
C SER A 232 7.45 -29.48 39.63
N GLY A 233 7.05 -29.55 40.88
CA GLY A 233 6.98 -28.37 41.75
C GLY A 233 6.55 -28.73 43.19
N ALA A 234 6.76 -27.80 44.13
CA ALA A 234 6.21 -27.89 45.46
C ALA A 234 4.72 -27.70 45.38
N GLY A 235 3.93 -28.76 45.43
CA GLY A 235 2.49 -28.74 45.29
C GLY A 235 1.83 -29.80 46.16
N GLY A 236 0.51 -29.68 46.29
CA GLY A 236 -0.33 -30.57 47.10
C GLY A 236 -0.47 -31.99 46.56
N GLN A 237 -1.41 -32.73 47.11
CA GLN A 237 -1.69 -34.12 46.78
C GLN A 237 -1.92 -34.34 45.27
N HIS A 238 -1.20 -35.29 44.69
CA HIS A 238 -1.24 -35.70 43.27
C HIS A 238 -0.49 -34.86 42.20
N VAL A 239 0.11 -33.71 42.53
CA VAL A 239 0.81 -32.85 41.55
C VAL A 239 1.95 -33.58 40.85
N ASN A 240 2.68 -34.46 41.57
CA ASN A 240 3.83 -35.20 41.00
C ASN A 240 3.50 -36.65 40.63
N THR A 241 2.24 -37.07 40.73
CA THR A 241 1.82 -38.46 40.49
C THR A 241 0.88 -38.60 39.30
N THR A 242 0.27 -37.54 38.84
CA THR A 242 -0.67 -37.55 37.72
C THR A 242 -0.04 -36.90 36.50
N ASP A 243 -0.12 -37.53 35.34
CA ASP A 243 0.31 -37.00 34.04
C ASP A 243 -0.76 -36.03 33.52
N SER A 244 -0.88 -34.85 34.15
CA SER A 244 -1.95 -33.85 33.91
C SER A 244 -1.43 -32.47 33.54
N ALA A 245 -0.13 -32.33 33.32
CA ALA A 245 0.49 -31.08 32.90
C ALA A 245 0.68 -31.03 31.38
#